data_9b6f012a33e2097477898cbbdc1482ee
#
_entry.id   9b6f012a33e2097477898cbbdc1482ee
#
_cell.length_a   1.000
_cell.length_b   1.000
_cell.length_c   1.000
_cell.angle_alpha   90.00
_cell.angle_beta   90.00
_cell.angle_gamma   90.00
#
_symmetry.space_group_name_H-M   'P 1'
#
loop_
_entity.id
_entity.type
_entity.pdbx_description
1 polymer ?
#
loop_
_entity_poly.entity_id
_entity_poly.type
_entity_poly.pdbx_seq_one_letter_code
_entity_poly.pdbx_strand_id
1 'polypeptide(L)' 'YRRTLVLRVKGYSIREIAQITNSSESNVKTRIHRARAILLKSFDT' A
#
# COMPACT_ATOMS: atom_id res chain seq x y z
N TYR A 1 -6.79 1.95 -0.97
CA TYR A 1 -5.33 1.79 -1.18
C TYR A 1 -4.52 2.88 -0.50
N ARG A 2 -5.11 4.05 -0.31
CA ARG A 2 -4.44 5.19 0.31
C ARG A 2 -3.94 4.87 1.71
N ARG A 3 -4.79 4.24 2.54
CA ARG A 3 -4.44 3.87 3.90
C ARG A 3 -3.26 2.91 3.95
N THR A 4 -3.24 1.94 3.06
CA THR A 4 -2.16 0.96 2.97
C THR A 4 -0.84 1.65 2.63
N LEU A 5 -0.87 2.57 1.70
CA LEU A 5 0.31 3.32 1.29
C LEU A 5 0.83 4.21 2.43
N VAL A 6 -0.08 4.88 3.14
CA VAL A 6 0.28 5.72 4.29
C VAL A 6 0.97 4.89 5.37
N LEU A 7 0.45 3.72 5.68
CA LEU A 7 1.06 2.82 6.66
C LEU A 7 2.45 2.39 6.22
N ARG A 8 2.63 2.11 4.93
CA ARG A 8 3.93 1.72 4.40
C ARG A 8 4.96 2.85 4.52
N VAL A 9 4.53 4.07 4.23
CA VAL A 9 5.40 5.26 4.33
C VAL A 9 5.80 5.51 5.80
N LYS A 10 4.93 5.21 6.73
CA LYS A 10 5.22 5.33 8.16
C LYS A 10 6.23 4.32 8.67
N GLY A 11 6.58 3.32 7.88
CA GLY A 11 7.59 2.34 8.24
C GLY A 11 7.05 0.97 8.64
N TYR A 12 5.76 0.74 8.52
CA TYR A 12 5.19 -0.57 8.82
C TYR A 12 5.56 -1.58 7.73
N SER A 13 5.86 -2.81 8.15
CA SER A 13 6.12 -3.90 7.21
C SER A 13 4.82 -4.36 6.56
N ILE A 14 4.95 -5.08 5.42
CA ILE A 14 3.79 -5.64 4.73
C ILE A 14 3.00 -6.55 5.67
N ARG A 15 3.71 -7.34 6.48
CA ARG A 15 3.09 -8.24 7.45
C ARG A 15 2.28 -7.47 8.49
N GLU A 16 2.85 -6.37 9.00
CA GLU A 16 2.18 -5.53 9.97
C GLU A 16 0.95 -4.86 9.38
N ILE A 17 1.07 -4.34 8.16
CA ILE A 17 -0.04 -3.72 7.46
C ILE A 17 -1.17 -4.74 7.24
N ALA A 18 -0.82 -5.97 6.87
CA ALA A 18 -1.80 -7.03 6.68
C ALA A 18 -2.59 -7.28 7.97
N GLN A 19 -1.92 -7.28 9.10
CA GLN A 19 -2.57 -7.46 10.40
C GLN A 19 -3.46 -6.26 10.75
N ILE A 20 -2.97 -5.05 10.56
CA ILE A 20 -3.70 -3.82 10.88
C ILE A 20 -4.97 -3.70 10.03
N THR A 21 -4.87 -4.05 8.75
CA THR A 21 -5.99 -3.93 7.80
C THR A 21 -6.82 -5.20 7.70
N ASN A 22 -6.47 -6.22 8.47
CA ASN A 22 -7.12 -7.53 8.43
C ASN A 22 -7.17 -8.10 7.02
N SER A 23 -6.03 -8.05 6.34
CA SER A 23 -5.86 -8.50 4.96
C SER A 23 -4.72 -9.50 4.88
N SER A 24 -4.57 -10.16 3.73
CA SER A 24 -3.41 -11.03 3.48
C SER A 24 -2.23 -10.19 3.02
N GLU A 25 -1.01 -10.72 3.20
CA GLU A 25 0.20 -10.05 2.72
C GLU A 25 0.17 -9.87 1.21
N SER A 26 -0.36 -10.86 0.50
CA SER A 26 -0.52 -10.80 -0.95
C SER A 26 -1.41 -9.63 -1.36
N ASN A 27 -2.54 -9.44 -0.68
CA ASN A 27 -3.44 -8.32 -0.94
C ASN A 27 -2.77 -6.98 -0.65
N VAL A 28 -2.01 -6.90 0.44
CA VAL A 28 -1.29 -5.68 0.81
C VAL A 28 -0.29 -5.31 -0.28
N LYS A 29 0.49 -6.27 -0.76
CA LYS A 29 1.46 -6.04 -1.83
C LYS A 29 0.77 -5.51 -3.09
N THR A 30 -0.34 -6.12 -3.47
CA THR A 30 -1.11 -5.72 -4.64
C THR A 30 -1.63 -4.29 -4.48
N ARG A 31 -2.16 -3.96 -3.31
CA ARG A 31 -2.68 -2.62 -3.03
C ARG A 31 -1.59 -1.56 -3.09
N ILE A 32 -0.43 -1.85 -2.51
CA ILE A 32 0.71 -0.93 -2.54
C ILE A 32 1.16 -0.70 -3.98
N HIS A 33 1.28 -1.77 -4.75
CA HIS A 33 1.69 -1.69 -6.14
C HIS A 33 0.73 -0.83 -6.96
N ARG A 34 -0.57 -1.04 -6.80
CA ARG A 34 -1.59 -0.26 -7.50
C ARG A 34 -1.60 1.20 -7.06
N ALA A 35 -1.45 1.45 -5.77
CA ALA A 35 -1.41 2.81 -5.25
C ALA A 35 -0.21 3.58 -5.81
N ARG A 36 0.94 2.93 -5.91
CA ARG A 36 2.13 3.54 -6.51
C ARG A 36 1.92 3.85 -7.98
N ALA A 37 1.31 2.93 -8.72
CA ALA A 37 1.03 3.14 -10.13
C ALA A 37 0.11 4.34 -10.34
N ILE A 38 -0.91 4.48 -9.50
CA ILE A 38 -1.83 5.62 -9.56
C ILE A 38 -1.10 6.93 -9.27
N LEU A 39 -0.25 6.94 -8.24
CA LEU A 39 0.53 8.12 -7.89
C LEU A 39 1.48 8.54 -9.02
N LEU A 40 2.20 7.58 -9.58
CA LEU A 40 3.11 7.85 -10.69
C LEU A 40 2.36 8.41 -11.89
N LYS A 41 1.18 7.87 -12.16
CA LYS A 41 0.35 8.35 -13.26
C LYS A 41 -0.11 9.79 -13.03
N SER A 42 -0.40 10.15 -11.78
CA SER A 42 -0.78 11.51 -11.42
C SER A 42 0.35 12.50 -11.61
N PHE A 43 1.58 12.08 -11.36
CA PHE A 43 2.74 12.93 -11.51
C PHE A 43 3.15 13.11 -12.98
N ASP A 44 2.80 12.17 -13.84
CA ASP A 44 3.14 12.22 -15.27
C ASP A 44 2.23 13.14 -16.07
N THR A 45 1.18 13.62 -15.48
CA THR A 45 0.29 14.60 -16.12
C THR A 45 0.50 15.97 -15.53
#